data_546b05616144fd9f66f3060145e65eba
#
_entry.id   546b05616144fd9f66f3060145e65eba
#
_cell.length_a   1.000
_cell.length_b   1.000
_cell.length_c   1.000
_cell.angle_alpha   90.00
_cell.angle_beta   90.00
_cell.angle_gamma   90.00
#
_symmetry.space_group_name_H-M   'P 1'
#
loop_
_entity.id
_entity.type
_entity.pdbx_description
1 polymer ?
#
loop_
_entity_poly.entity_id
_entity_poly.type
_entity_poly.pdbx_seq_one_letter_code
_entity_poly.pdbx_strand_id
1 'polypeptide(L)'
;EFRRVLFRSTQSAREYDTNVLKPFQEVLKDPAPKKLIIVHLLGTHIKYKYRYPEDQGKFDGNTEHVPPGLNAEELESYNDYDNANLYNDHVVASLIKDFKATDPNGFLVYFSDHGEEVYDTPPHKTQGRNEDNPTRHMYTIPFLLWTSEKWQATHPRDFSQDVDRKYSLAELIHTWSDLAGLSYDGYDPTRSVVNPQFKETTRWIGNPYKKNALIDYDTLPYGDQVGNQ
;
A
#
# COMPACT_ATOMS: atom_id res chain seq x y z
N GLU A 1 -22.81 -2.71 12.32
CA GLU A 1 -22.59 -1.27 12.27
C GLU A 1 -21.23 -1.01 11.64
N PHE A 2 -21.19 -0.24 10.53
CA PHE A 2 -19.93 0.16 9.91
C PHE A 2 -19.46 1.45 10.54
N ARG A 3 -18.29 1.44 11.17
CA ARG A 3 -17.64 2.66 11.65
C ARG A 3 -16.48 3.02 10.71
N ARG A 4 -16.54 4.22 10.16
CA ARG A 4 -15.50 4.81 9.34
C ARG A 4 -14.68 5.76 10.19
N VAL A 5 -13.38 5.48 10.37
CA VAL A 5 -12.45 6.47 10.89
C VAL A 5 -11.89 7.22 9.68
N LEU A 6 -12.30 8.49 9.51
CA LEU A 6 -11.75 9.38 8.50
C LEU A 6 -10.77 10.32 9.19
N PHE A 7 -9.54 10.23 8.78
CA PHE A 7 -8.57 11.29 8.99
C PHE A 7 -8.53 12.15 7.72
N ARG A 8 -8.73 13.47 7.83
CA ARG A 8 -8.51 14.42 6.74
C ARG A 8 -7.38 15.33 7.14
N SER A 9 -6.18 15.04 6.67
CA SER A 9 -5.14 16.06 6.55
C SER A 9 -5.24 16.72 5.18
N THR A 10 -4.90 18.01 5.09
CA THR A 10 -4.65 18.63 3.79
C THR A 10 -3.26 18.23 3.33
N GLN A 11 -3.02 18.11 2.01
CA GLN A 11 -1.69 17.79 1.45
C GLN A 11 -0.58 18.72 1.94
N SER A 12 -0.91 19.91 2.41
CA SER A 12 0.02 20.91 2.93
C SER A 12 0.17 20.90 4.45
N ALA A 13 -0.65 20.14 5.18
CA ALA A 13 -0.57 20.07 6.63
C ALA A 13 0.57 19.14 7.07
N ARG A 14 1.30 19.57 8.09
CA ARG A 14 2.24 18.72 8.84
C ARG A 14 1.45 17.93 9.89
N GLU A 15 0.53 17.09 9.45
CA GLU A 15 -0.20 16.15 10.28
C GLU A 15 0.32 14.75 9.99
N TYR A 16 0.71 14.06 11.04
CA TYR A 16 1.33 12.75 10.91
C TYR A 16 0.31 11.63 11.09
N ASP A 17 0.47 10.58 10.32
CA ASP A 17 -0.43 9.43 10.34
C ASP A 17 -0.49 8.69 11.68
N THR A 18 0.47 8.90 12.59
CA THR A 18 0.33 8.44 13.99
C THR A 18 -0.90 9.00 14.70
N ASN A 19 -1.50 10.08 14.21
CA ASN A 19 -2.76 10.61 14.73
C ASN A 19 -3.94 9.64 14.57
N VAL A 20 -3.86 8.66 13.67
CA VAL A 20 -4.91 7.62 13.52
C VAL A 20 -4.87 6.59 14.65
N LEU A 21 -3.73 6.43 15.35
CA LEU A 21 -3.54 5.35 16.33
C LEU A 21 -4.53 5.44 17.48
N LYS A 22 -4.71 6.63 18.06
CA LYS A 22 -5.66 6.81 19.18
C LYS A 22 -7.13 6.53 18.78
N PRO A 23 -7.66 7.11 17.69
CA PRO A 23 -8.99 6.74 17.19
C PRO A 23 -9.11 5.24 16.87
N PHE A 24 -8.09 4.63 16.31
CA PHE A 24 -8.07 3.20 16.02
C PHE A 24 -8.20 2.37 17.31
N GLN A 25 -7.40 2.68 18.33
CA GLN A 25 -7.47 2.01 19.65
C GLN A 25 -8.86 2.14 20.29
N GLU A 26 -9.53 3.29 20.15
CA GLU A 26 -10.88 3.46 20.65
C GLU A 26 -11.92 2.59 19.91
N VAL A 27 -11.81 2.50 18.58
CA VAL A 27 -12.69 1.61 17.79
C VAL A 27 -12.45 0.14 18.10
N LEU A 28 -11.21 -0.26 18.43
CA LEU A 28 -10.91 -1.63 18.83
C LEU A 28 -11.64 -2.05 20.10
N LYS A 29 -11.93 -1.12 21.03
CA LYS A 29 -12.68 -1.38 22.28
C LYS A 29 -14.17 -1.57 22.08
N ASP A 30 -14.72 -1.23 20.91
CA ASP A 30 -16.14 -1.40 20.62
C ASP A 30 -16.55 -2.87 20.75
N PRO A 31 -17.63 -3.19 21.50
CA PRO A 31 -18.05 -4.57 21.75
C PRO A 31 -18.78 -5.23 20.56
N ALA A 32 -18.95 -4.54 19.44
CA ALA A 32 -19.63 -5.10 18.27
C ALA A 32 -18.99 -6.45 17.85
N PRO A 33 -19.78 -7.50 17.62
CA PRO A 33 -19.25 -8.84 17.33
C PRO A 33 -18.59 -8.96 15.97
N LYS A 34 -18.93 -8.06 15.04
CA LYS A 34 -18.30 -7.95 13.71
C LYS A 34 -18.00 -6.49 13.41
N LYS A 35 -16.77 -6.21 13.00
CA LYS A 35 -16.31 -4.86 12.67
C LYS A 35 -15.58 -4.87 11.33
N LEU A 36 -15.84 -3.85 10.52
CA LEU A 36 -14.96 -3.43 9.44
C LEU A 36 -14.38 -2.08 9.84
N ILE A 37 -13.06 -2.01 9.96
CA ILE A 37 -12.34 -0.77 10.27
C ILE A 37 -11.52 -0.41 9.05
N ILE A 38 -11.76 0.77 8.50
CA ILE A 38 -10.97 1.31 7.39
C ILE A 38 -10.15 2.46 7.93
N VAL A 39 -8.83 2.34 7.88
CA VAL A 39 -7.88 3.39 8.25
C VAL A 39 -7.30 3.95 6.96
N HIS A 40 -7.55 5.23 6.71
CA HIS A 40 -7.00 5.92 5.55
C HIS A 40 -5.78 6.73 5.99
N LEU A 41 -4.62 6.34 5.51
CA LEU A 41 -3.34 7.01 5.74
C LEU A 41 -3.05 7.97 4.58
N LEU A 42 -2.36 9.05 4.86
CA LEU A 42 -1.78 9.90 3.83
C LEU A 42 -0.47 9.29 3.29
N GLY A 43 0.20 8.52 4.14
CA GLY A 43 1.36 7.72 3.77
C GLY A 43 2.48 8.56 3.19
N THR A 44 2.93 8.14 2.00
CA THR A 44 4.03 8.77 1.26
C THR A 44 3.55 9.74 0.17
N HIS A 45 2.38 10.36 0.33
CA HIS A 45 1.85 11.32 -0.63
C HIS A 45 2.79 12.52 -0.81
N ILE A 46 2.86 13.08 -2.01
CA ILE A 46 3.71 14.21 -2.42
C ILE A 46 3.79 15.33 -1.37
N LYS A 47 4.91 16.04 -1.33
CA LYS A 47 5.47 16.82 -0.22
C LYS A 47 5.93 15.91 0.92
N TYR A 48 6.73 14.92 0.58
CA TYR A 48 7.24 13.87 1.43
C TYR A 48 7.82 14.38 2.76
N LYS A 49 8.53 15.52 2.75
CA LYS A 49 9.05 16.23 3.93
C LYS A 49 8.00 16.53 5.01
N TYR A 50 6.71 16.53 4.64
CA TYR A 50 5.61 16.77 5.58
C TYR A 50 4.97 15.46 6.09
N ARG A 51 5.48 14.30 5.67
CA ARG A 51 4.89 13.00 5.99
C ARG A 51 5.51 12.35 7.21
N TYR A 52 6.63 12.88 7.72
CA TYR A 52 7.31 12.38 8.91
C TYR A 52 7.80 13.55 9.80
N PRO A 53 7.97 13.35 11.13
CA PRO A 53 8.59 14.29 12.02
C PRO A 53 10.07 14.48 11.69
N GLU A 54 10.58 15.73 11.73
CA GLU A 54 11.97 16.07 11.36
C GLU A 54 13.00 15.28 12.19
N ASP A 55 12.70 15.02 13.46
CA ASP A 55 13.57 14.25 14.38
C ASP A 55 13.59 12.73 14.10
N GLN A 56 12.78 12.26 13.14
CA GLN A 56 12.72 10.86 12.74
C GLN A 56 13.31 10.58 11.35
N GLY A 57 13.85 11.60 10.69
CA GLY A 57 14.60 11.44 9.45
C GLY A 57 15.87 10.59 9.66
N LYS A 58 16.13 9.64 8.75
CA LYS A 58 17.30 8.75 8.76
C LYS A 58 18.18 8.90 7.52
N PHE A 59 17.59 9.40 6.44
CA PHE A 59 18.22 9.44 5.12
C PHE A 59 18.72 10.84 4.71
N ASP A 60 18.75 11.79 5.64
CA ASP A 60 19.18 13.16 5.34
C ASP A 60 20.61 13.18 4.79
N GLY A 61 20.76 13.69 3.55
CA GLY A 61 22.03 13.73 2.85
C GLY A 61 22.57 12.37 2.40
N ASN A 62 21.76 11.31 2.45
CA ASN A 62 22.16 10.01 1.95
C ASN A 62 22.38 10.05 0.44
N THR A 63 23.50 9.47 -0.01
CA THR A 63 23.87 9.32 -1.43
C THR A 63 24.04 7.86 -1.84
N GLU A 64 23.84 6.93 -0.92
CA GLU A 64 23.92 5.51 -1.18
C GLU A 64 22.60 5.00 -1.79
N HIS A 65 22.68 4.17 -2.81
CA HIS A 65 21.54 3.55 -3.47
C HIS A 65 20.52 4.53 -4.07
N VAL A 66 20.97 5.73 -4.42
CA VAL A 66 20.14 6.74 -5.10
C VAL A 66 20.32 6.67 -6.62
N PRO A 67 19.30 7.04 -7.41
CA PRO A 67 19.44 7.13 -8.87
C PRO A 67 20.55 8.10 -9.28
N PRO A 68 21.29 7.82 -10.37
CA PRO A 68 22.38 8.68 -10.81
C PRO A 68 21.89 10.01 -11.38
N GLY A 69 22.68 11.08 -11.22
CA GLY A 69 22.47 12.37 -11.84
C GLY A 69 21.36 13.21 -11.23
N LEU A 70 20.97 12.92 -9.98
CA LEU A 70 20.10 13.80 -9.20
C LEU A 70 20.86 15.07 -8.80
N ASN A 71 20.21 16.22 -8.93
CA ASN A 71 20.68 17.46 -8.33
C ASN A 71 20.37 17.49 -6.81
N ALA A 72 20.80 18.54 -6.10
CA ALA A 72 20.63 18.61 -4.64
C ALA A 72 19.15 18.60 -4.19
N GLU A 73 18.25 19.26 -4.93
CA GLU A 73 16.81 19.29 -4.63
C GLU A 73 16.15 17.94 -4.92
N GLU A 74 16.49 17.30 -6.03
CA GLU A 74 16.02 15.96 -6.41
C GLU A 74 16.48 14.92 -5.36
N LEU A 75 17.74 15.02 -4.90
CA LEU A 75 18.29 14.16 -3.85
C LEU A 75 17.59 14.37 -2.50
N GLU A 76 17.36 15.63 -2.09
CA GLU A 76 16.59 15.92 -0.87
C GLU A 76 15.18 15.31 -0.97
N SER A 77 14.50 15.48 -2.09
CA SER A 77 13.17 14.92 -2.31
C SER A 77 13.15 13.39 -2.27
N TYR A 78 14.19 12.74 -2.82
CA TYR A 78 14.35 11.28 -2.77
C TYR A 78 14.53 10.80 -1.32
N ASN A 79 15.41 11.43 -0.56
CA ASN A 79 15.64 11.11 0.85
C ASN A 79 14.39 11.38 1.72
N ASP A 80 13.65 12.45 1.44
CA ASP A 80 12.36 12.73 2.11
C ASP A 80 11.33 11.63 1.84
N TYR A 81 11.31 11.06 0.63
CA TYR A 81 10.44 9.93 0.30
C TYR A 81 10.82 8.67 1.09
N ASP A 82 12.11 8.37 1.20
CA ASP A 82 12.58 7.24 2.00
C ASP A 82 12.26 7.41 3.49
N ASN A 83 12.43 8.62 4.02
CA ASN A 83 12.03 8.94 5.39
C ASN A 83 10.51 8.80 5.60
N ALA A 84 9.70 9.22 4.63
CA ALA A 84 8.25 9.07 4.67
C ALA A 84 7.83 7.59 4.64
N ASN A 85 8.50 6.75 3.84
CA ASN A 85 8.29 5.30 3.80
C ASN A 85 8.62 4.64 5.14
N LEU A 86 9.78 4.99 5.73
CA LEU A 86 10.19 4.48 7.04
C LEU A 86 9.18 4.84 8.13
N TYR A 87 8.68 6.07 8.10
CA TYR A 87 7.67 6.52 9.06
C TYR A 87 6.32 5.84 8.85
N ASN A 88 5.90 5.65 7.60
CA ASN A 88 4.68 4.90 7.26
C ASN A 88 4.77 3.45 7.74
N ASP A 89 5.92 2.79 7.58
CA ASP A 89 6.16 1.44 8.13
C ASP A 89 5.96 1.41 9.65
N HIS A 90 6.49 2.40 10.38
CA HIS A 90 6.27 2.53 11.82
C HIS A 90 4.77 2.66 12.17
N VAL A 91 3.99 3.43 11.41
CA VAL A 91 2.54 3.59 11.63
C VAL A 91 1.81 2.27 11.40
N VAL A 92 2.08 1.60 10.28
CA VAL A 92 1.46 0.32 9.93
C VAL A 92 1.81 -0.76 10.96
N ALA A 93 3.08 -0.85 11.37
CA ALA A 93 3.52 -1.77 12.41
C ALA A 93 2.80 -1.51 13.74
N SER A 94 2.56 -0.23 14.09
CA SER A 94 1.81 0.16 15.28
C SER A 94 0.35 -0.26 15.22
N LEU A 95 -0.32 -0.09 14.07
CA LEU A 95 -1.69 -0.56 13.85
C LEU A 95 -1.80 -2.08 13.99
N ILE A 96 -0.88 -2.84 13.41
CA ILE A 96 -0.82 -4.30 13.54
C ILE A 96 -0.62 -4.70 15.01
N LYS A 97 0.31 -4.04 15.71
CA LYS A 97 0.58 -4.29 17.14
C LYS A 97 -0.67 -4.05 17.99
N ASP A 98 -1.35 -2.92 17.80
CA ASP A 98 -2.55 -2.57 18.55
C ASP A 98 -3.69 -3.55 18.26
N PHE A 99 -3.88 -3.93 17.01
CA PHE A 99 -4.88 -4.92 16.63
C PHE A 99 -4.58 -6.29 17.25
N LYS A 100 -3.33 -6.75 17.15
CA LYS A 100 -2.87 -8.01 17.75
C LYS A 100 -3.09 -8.04 19.26
N ALA A 101 -2.88 -6.92 19.96
CA ALA A 101 -3.04 -6.82 21.41
C ALA A 101 -4.48 -7.04 21.89
N THR A 102 -5.48 -6.93 21.03
CA THR A 102 -6.89 -7.23 21.35
C THR A 102 -7.24 -8.71 21.27
N ASP A 103 -6.30 -9.58 20.92
CA ASP A 103 -6.51 -11.01 20.68
C ASP A 103 -7.70 -11.29 19.74
N PRO A 104 -7.72 -10.69 18.52
CA PRO A 104 -8.89 -10.72 17.66
C PRO A 104 -9.09 -12.07 16.99
N ASN A 105 -10.32 -12.34 16.54
CA ASN A 105 -10.59 -13.30 15.47
C ASN A 105 -10.77 -12.51 14.17
N GLY A 106 -9.69 -12.28 13.44
CA GLY A 106 -9.76 -11.41 12.27
C GLY A 106 -8.46 -11.31 11.48
N PHE A 107 -8.48 -10.45 10.48
CA PHE A 107 -7.37 -10.18 9.59
C PHE A 107 -7.20 -8.67 9.37
N LEU A 108 -6.03 -8.26 8.90
CA LEU A 108 -5.70 -6.91 8.47
C LEU A 108 -5.08 -6.98 7.08
N VAL A 109 -5.55 -6.13 6.18
CA VAL A 109 -4.95 -5.93 4.86
C VAL A 109 -4.43 -4.51 4.80
N TYR A 110 -3.16 -4.35 4.43
CA TYR A 110 -2.55 -3.06 4.12
C TYR A 110 -2.13 -3.02 2.66
N PHE A 111 -2.42 -1.93 2.00
CA PHE A 111 -2.01 -1.64 0.62
C PHE A 111 -1.99 -0.13 0.37
N SER A 112 -1.23 0.31 -0.64
CA SER A 112 -1.36 1.66 -1.19
C SER A 112 -2.38 1.65 -2.33
N ASP A 113 -3.08 2.75 -2.56
CA ASP A 113 -3.98 2.92 -3.71
C ASP A 113 -3.22 3.02 -5.05
N HIS A 114 -1.97 3.49 -5.01
CA HIS A 114 -1.05 3.52 -6.15
C HIS A 114 0.41 3.53 -5.67
N GLY A 115 1.32 3.31 -6.61
CA GLY A 115 2.75 3.54 -6.41
C GLY A 115 3.15 4.98 -6.76
N GLU A 116 4.42 5.27 -6.65
CA GLU A 116 5.01 6.59 -6.89
C GLU A 116 6.32 6.42 -7.67
N GLU A 117 6.52 7.25 -8.70
CA GLU A 117 7.82 7.39 -9.36
C GLU A 117 8.61 8.47 -8.64
N VAL A 118 9.79 8.15 -8.15
CA VAL A 118 10.67 9.10 -7.46
C VAL A 118 12.06 9.01 -8.07
N TYR A 119 12.16 9.42 -9.33
CA TYR A 119 13.41 9.40 -10.12
C TYR A 119 13.99 8.01 -10.40
N ASP A 120 13.25 6.91 -10.16
CA ASP A 120 13.77 5.54 -10.29
C ASP A 120 13.98 5.13 -11.74
N THR A 121 13.10 5.58 -12.65
CA THR A 121 13.17 5.19 -14.07
C THR A 121 14.06 6.16 -14.87
N PRO A 122 15.01 5.65 -15.69
CA PRO A 122 15.79 6.51 -16.58
C PRO A 122 14.91 7.39 -17.50
N PRO A 123 15.27 8.65 -17.75
CA PRO A 123 16.52 9.34 -17.39
C PRO A 123 16.54 9.96 -16.00
N HIS A 124 15.79 9.45 -15.01
CA HIS A 124 15.78 9.88 -13.61
C HIS A 124 15.33 11.34 -13.41
N LYS A 125 14.25 11.73 -14.12
CA LYS A 125 13.72 13.10 -14.12
C LYS A 125 12.21 13.17 -13.83
N THR A 126 11.61 12.03 -13.52
CA THR A 126 10.17 11.97 -13.25
C THR A 126 9.94 11.78 -11.76
N GLN A 127 9.03 12.58 -11.21
CA GLN A 127 8.51 12.43 -9.85
C GLN A 127 6.98 12.47 -9.90
N GLY A 128 6.33 11.63 -9.09
CA GLY A 128 4.88 11.57 -9.00
C GLY A 128 4.27 10.56 -9.97
N ARG A 129 3.08 10.86 -10.47
CA ARG A 129 2.30 9.98 -11.34
C ARG A 129 1.98 10.63 -12.67
N ASN A 130 2.05 9.82 -13.72
CA ASN A 130 1.64 10.22 -15.06
C ASN A 130 1.04 9.03 -15.82
N GLU A 131 -0.29 8.96 -15.88
CA GLU A 131 -1.01 7.87 -16.55
C GLU A 131 -0.82 7.87 -18.07
N ASP A 132 -0.36 8.98 -18.66
CA ASP A 132 -0.07 9.07 -20.10
C ASP A 132 1.35 8.57 -20.44
N ASN A 133 2.23 8.50 -19.43
CA ASN A 133 3.57 7.93 -19.57
C ASN A 133 3.88 7.08 -18.32
N PRO A 134 3.20 5.93 -18.15
CA PRO A 134 3.28 5.12 -16.94
C PRO A 134 4.63 4.42 -16.81
N THR A 135 5.12 4.33 -15.57
CA THR A 135 6.27 3.50 -15.19
C THR A 135 5.83 2.41 -14.21
N ARG A 136 6.66 1.39 -13.99
CA ARG A 136 6.34 0.33 -13.02
C ARG A 136 6.17 0.87 -11.62
N HIS A 137 7.00 1.82 -11.21
CA HIS A 137 6.99 2.41 -9.86
C HIS A 137 5.66 3.10 -9.54
N MET A 138 4.98 3.68 -10.54
CA MET A 138 3.67 4.31 -10.37
C MET A 138 2.54 3.32 -10.04
N TYR A 139 2.74 2.03 -10.30
CA TYR A 139 1.71 0.98 -10.15
C TYR A 139 2.11 -0.18 -9.26
N THR A 140 3.39 -0.34 -8.94
CA THR A 140 3.85 -1.36 -7.99
C THR A 140 3.63 -0.85 -6.58
N ILE A 141 2.88 -1.63 -5.79
CA ILE A 141 2.52 -1.27 -4.42
C ILE A 141 2.81 -2.41 -3.44
N PRO A 142 3.05 -2.12 -2.17
CA PRO A 142 3.03 -3.13 -1.13
C PRO A 142 1.60 -3.67 -0.95
N PHE A 143 1.48 -4.97 -0.73
CA PHE A 143 0.24 -5.63 -0.32
C PHE A 143 0.56 -6.60 0.80
N LEU A 144 0.06 -6.30 2.01
CA LEU A 144 0.33 -7.08 3.21
C LEU A 144 -0.96 -7.64 3.76
N LEU A 145 -0.97 -8.94 4.02
CA LEU A 145 -2.03 -9.63 4.76
C LEU A 145 -1.47 -10.14 6.09
N TRP A 146 -2.09 -9.72 7.18
CA TRP A 146 -1.88 -10.29 8.49
C TRP A 146 -3.17 -10.95 9.00
N THR A 147 -3.05 -12.15 9.57
CA THR A 147 -4.16 -12.92 10.13
C THR A 147 -3.86 -13.31 11.56
N SER A 148 -4.87 -13.30 12.43
CA SER A 148 -4.73 -13.76 13.80
C SER A 148 -4.72 -15.29 13.91
N GLU A 149 -4.18 -15.83 15.00
CA GLU A 149 -4.19 -17.27 15.27
C GLU A 149 -5.63 -17.83 15.34
N LYS A 150 -6.57 -17.09 15.94
CA LYS A 150 -7.98 -17.47 16.01
C LYS A 150 -8.63 -17.54 14.63
N TRP A 151 -8.31 -16.57 13.77
CA TRP A 151 -8.79 -16.57 12.39
C TRP A 151 -8.21 -17.77 11.63
N GLN A 152 -6.92 -18.03 11.74
CA GLN A 152 -6.22 -19.15 11.13
C GLN A 152 -6.82 -20.51 11.59
N ALA A 153 -7.18 -20.63 12.86
CA ALA A 153 -7.78 -21.86 13.39
C ALA A 153 -9.13 -22.20 12.75
N THR A 154 -9.89 -21.17 12.34
CA THR A 154 -11.19 -21.32 11.67
C THR A 154 -11.11 -21.31 10.13
N HIS A 155 -9.99 -20.80 9.59
CA HIS A 155 -9.69 -20.69 8.17
C HIS A 155 -8.28 -21.25 7.90
N PRO A 156 -8.06 -22.56 8.12
CA PRO A 156 -6.72 -23.16 8.01
C PRO A 156 -6.21 -23.03 6.57
N ARG A 157 -5.28 -22.12 6.35
CA ARG A 157 -4.73 -21.82 5.06
C ARG A 157 -3.28 -21.34 5.17
N ASP A 158 -2.43 -21.86 4.31
CA ASP A 158 -1.08 -21.39 4.09
C ASP A 158 -1.07 -20.44 2.88
N PHE A 159 -0.72 -19.18 3.11
CA PHE A 159 -0.60 -18.15 2.07
C PHE A 159 0.82 -18.06 1.48
N SER A 160 1.76 -18.87 1.93
CA SER A 160 3.15 -18.82 1.45
C SER A 160 3.28 -19.06 -0.05
N GLN A 161 2.35 -19.81 -0.64
CA GLN A 161 2.30 -20.10 -2.06
C GLN A 161 1.60 -18.99 -2.89
N ASP A 162 1.05 -17.99 -2.23
CA ASP A 162 0.26 -16.93 -2.87
C ASP A 162 1.08 -15.64 -3.09
N VAL A 163 2.27 -15.52 -2.48
CA VAL A 163 3.08 -14.29 -2.43
C VAL A 163 3.59 -13.81 -3.80
N ASP A 164 3.81 -14.74 -4.73
CA ASP A 164 4.31 -14.44 -6.07
C ASP A 164 3.21 -14.28 -7.13
N ARG A 165 1.94 -14.35 -6.73
CA ARG A 165 0.81 -14.21 -7.63
C ARG A 165 0.73 -12.80 -8.19
N LYS A 166 0.58 -12.68 -9.51
CA LYS A 166 0.34 -11.41 -10.19
C LYS A 166 -1.09 -10.94 -9.92
N TYR A 167 -1.22 -9.84 -9.20
CA TYR A 167 -2.50 -9.35 -8.71
C TYR A 167 -2.70 -7.86 -9.01
N SER A 168 -3.95 -7.44 -9.13
CA SER A 168 -4.35 -6.04 -9.26
C SER A 168 -5.39 -5.70 -8.20
N LEU A 169 -5.30 -4.50 -7.59
CA LEU A 169 -6.31 -4.00 -6.66
C LEU A 169 -7.69 -3.80 -7.28
N ALA A 170 -7.81 -3.81 -8.61
CA ALA A 170 -9.11 -3.85 -9.28
C ALA A 170 -9.96 -5.06 -8.82
N GLU A 171 -9.30 -6.11 -8.33
CA GLU A 171 -9.91 -7.36 -7.84
C GLU A 171 -10.07 -7.41 -6.31
N LEU A 172 -9.76 -6.31 -5.59
CA LEU A 172 -9.71 -6.28 -4.13
C LEU A 172 -11.01 -6.74 -3.47
N ILE A 173 -12.16 -6.42 -4.06
CA ILE A 173 -13.46 -6.81 -3.51
C ILE A 173 -13.61 -8.34 -3.41
N HIS A 174 -13.07 -9.09 -4.36
CA HIS A 174 -13.11 -10.55 -4.35
C HIS A 174 -12.18 -11.13 -3.28
N THR A 175 -10.97 -10.57 -3.14
CA THR A 175 -10.02 -10.97 -2.09
C THR A 175 -10.55 -10.65 -0.69
N TRP A 176 -11.09 -9.45 -0.51
CA TRP A 176 -11.68 -9.05 0.77
C TRP A 176 -12.87 -9.96 1.15
N SER A 177 -13.72 -10.25 0.19
CA SER A 177 -14.90 -11.10 0.43
C SER A 177 -14.52 -12.52 0.80
N ASP A 178 -13.49 -13.07 0.15
CA ASP A 178 -12.95 -14.40 0.48
C ASP A 178 -12.42 -14.43 1.92
N LEU A 179 -11.59 -13.45 2.31
CA LEU A 179 -11.07 -13.34 3.67
C LEU A 179 -12.16 -13.13 4.73
N ALA A 180 -13.21 -12.39 4.39
CA ALA A 180 -14.31 -12.08 5.29
C ALA A 180 -15.44 -13.13 5.29
N GLY A 181 -15.36 -14.18 4.46
CA GLY A 181 -16.39 -15.19 4.29
C GLY A 181 -17.70 -14.61 3.75
N LEU A 182 -17.63 -13.60 2.87
CA LEU A 182 -18.78 -12.96 2.26
C LEU A 182 -19.09 -13.61 0.90
N SER A 183 -20.37 -13.88 0.66
CA SER A 183 -20.87 -14.36 -0.63
C SER A 183 -21.99 -13.44 -1.11
N TYR A 184 -21.97 -13.09 -2.39
CA TYR A 184 -22.95 -12.24 -3.06
C TYR A 184 -22.97 -12.54 -4.57
N ASP A 185 -24.01 -12.08 -5.25
CA ASP A 185 -24.08 -12.16 -6.71
C ASP A 185 -22.94 -11.35 -7.34
N GLY A 186 -22.10 -12.04 -8.12
CA GLY A 186 -20.91 -11.44 -8.73
C GLY A 186 -19.59 -11.69 -7.96
N TYR A 187 -19.61 -12.37 -6.80
CA TYR A 187 -18.36 -12.87 -6.21
C TYR A 187 -17.75 -13.95 -7.11
N ASP A 188 -16.48 -13.78 -7.43
CA ASP A 188 -15.72 -14.72 -8.25
C ASP A 188 -14.44 -15.16 -7.51
N PRO A 189 -14.35 -16.42 -7.04
CA PRO A 189 -13.18 -16.91 -6.33
C PRO A 189 -11.91 -16.93 -7.19
N THR A 190 -12.04 -16.98 -8.53
CA THR A 190 -10.87 -16.97 -9.41
C THR A 190 -10.16 -15.62 -9.46
N ARG A 191 -10.80 -14.55 -8.94
CA ARG A 191 -10.28 -13.18 -8.87
C ARG A 191 -9.72 -12.83 -7.48
N SER A 192 -9.88 -13.71 -6.50
CA SER A 192 -9.31 -13.51 -5.15
C SER A 192 -7.87 -14.02 -5.11
N VAL A 193 -6.90 -13.15 -4.84
CA VAL A 193 -5.47 -13.52 -4.79
C VAL A 193 -5.18 -14.56 -3.73
N VAL A 194 -5.99 -14.64 -2.70
CA VAL A 194 -5.86 -15.62 -1.62
C VAL A 194 -6.63 -16.91 -1.89
N ASN A 195 -7.38 -17.07 -2.96
CA ASN A 195 -8.17 -18.27 -3.24
C ASN A 195 -7.32 -19.34 -3.97
N PRO A 196 -7.47 -20.64 -3.65
CA PRO A 196 -6.84 -21.71 -4.41
C PRO A 196 -7.21 -21.75 -5.89
N GLN A 197 -8.38 -21.22 -6.25
CA GLN A 197 -8.86 -21.14 -7.64
C GLN A 197 -8.36 -19.88 -8.37
N PHE A 198 -7.54 -19.05 -7.75
CA PHE A 198 -7.04 -17.81 -8.35
C PHE A 198 -6.48 -18.04 -9.75
N LYS A 199 -6.81 -17.12 -10.65
CA LYS A 199 -6.30 -17.07 -12.02
C LYS A 199 -5.73 -15.69 -12.29
N GLU A 200 -4.51 -15.63 -12.73
CA GLU A 200 -3.91 -14.38 -13.18
C GLU A 200 -4.68 -13.80 -14.37
N THR A 201 -4.87 -12.49 -14.34
CA THR A 201 -5.50 -11.73 -15.42
C THR A 201 -4.56 -10.61 -15.87
N THR A 202 -4.78 -10.09 -17.07
CA THR A 202 -4.05 -8.92 -17.55
C THR A 202 -4.25 -7.75 -16.61
N ARG A 203 -3.16 -7.13 -16.17
CA ARG A 203 -3.17 -5.98 -15.26
C ARG A 203 -3.17 -4.68 -16.07
N TRP A 204 -4.37 -4.22 -16.41
CA TRP A 204 -4.55 -3.01 -17.19
C TRP A 204 -4.23 -1.76 -16.37
N ILE A 205 -3.37 -0.90 -16.92
CA ILE A 205 -2.93 0.36 -16.33
C ILE A 205 -3.00 1.49 -17.36
N GLY A 206 -2.82 2.74 -16.93
CA GLY A 206 -2.87 3.91 -17.77
C GLY A 206 -4.14 4.72 -17.56
N ASN A 207 -4.46 5.59 -18.53
CA ASN A 207 -5.58 6.52 -18.40
C ASN A 207 -6.90 5.87 -18.89
N PRO A 208 -7.83 5.51 -17.97
CA PRO A 208 -9.07 4.82 -18.35
C PRO A 208 -10.06 5.73 -19.10
N TYR A 209 -9.85 7.04 -19.09
CA TYR A 209 -10.72 8.03 -19.74
C TYR A 209 -10.31 8.31 -21.20
N LYS A 210 -9.16 7.82 -21.64
CA LYS A 210 -8.68 7.96 -23.01
C LYS A 210 -8.88 6.66 -23.77
N LYS A 211 -9.44 6.77 -24.98
CA LYS A 211 -9.65 5.61 -25.85
C LYS A 211 -8.31 4.93 -26.19
N ASN A 212 -8.25 3.61 -25.98
CA ASN A 212 -7.07 2.77 -26.25
C ASN A 212 -5.79 3.19 -25.49
N ALA A 213 -5.94 3.84 -24.33
CA ALA A 213 -4.79 4.27 -23.52
C ALA A 213 -4.43 3.29 -22.41
N LEU A 214 -5.20 2.21 -22.23
CA LEU A 214 -4.84 1.14 -21.30
C LEU A 214 -3.79 0.22 -21.94
N ILE A 215 -2.76 -0.07 -21.18
CA ILE A 215 -1.68 -0.98 -21.54
C ILE A 215 -1.56 -2.08 -20.49
N ASP A 216 -0.99 -3.20 -20.87
CA ASP A 216 -0.68 -4.27 -19.93
C ASP A 216 0.55 -3.88 -19.09
N TYR A 217 0.41 -3.86 -17.77
CA TYR A 217 1.51 -3.58 -16.83
C TYR A 217 2.73 -4.47 -17.09
N ASP A 218 2.54 -5.74 -17.47
CA ASP A 218 3.64 -6.68 -17.72
C ASP A 218 4.49 -6.31 -18.94
N THR A 219 3.99 -5.42 -19.81
CA THR A 219 4.74 -4.90 -20.96
C THR A 219 5.64 -3.70 -20.63
N LEU A 220 5.49 -3.10 -19.43
CA LEU A 220 6.37 -2.02 -19.02
C LEU A 220 7.80 -2.52 -18.81
N PRO A 221 8.80 -1.76 -19.26
CA PRO A 221 10.19 -2.10 -19.01
C PRO A 221 10.46 -2.17 -17.50
N TYR A 222 11.30 -3.12 -17.08
CA TYR A 222 11.94 -3.03 -15.79
C TYR A 222 12.93 -1.86 -15.88
N GLY A 223 12.76 -0.85 -15.01
CA GLY A 223 13.79 0.17 -14.84
C GLY A 223 15.11 -0.49 -14.46
N ASP A 224 16.22 0.21 -14.65
CA ASP A 224 17.51 -0.29 -14.21
C ASP A 224 17.40 -0.60 -12.72
N GLN A 225 17.57 -1.88 -12.35
CA GLN A 225 17.59 -2.27 -10.94
C GLN A 225 18.84 -1.63 -10.33
N VAL A 226 18.67 -0.52 -9.61
CA VAL A 226 19.72 0.04 -8.78
C VAL A 226 20.01 -0.96 -7.66
N GLY A 227 21.06 -1.77 -7.87
CA GLY A 227 21.69 -2.51 -6.79
C GLY A 227 21.15 -3.89 -6.45
N ASN A 228 21.46 -4.89 -7.26
CA ASN A 228 21.84 -6.21 -6.78
C ASN A 228 23.28 -6.49 -7.28
N GLN A 229 24.24 -5.94 -6.57
CA GLN A 229 25.64 -6.42 -6.57
C GLN A 229 26.09 -6.60 -5.12
#